data_9a9398620c8217716c621c6737e2a4e3
#
_entry.id   9a9398620c8217716c621c6737e2a4e3
#
_cell.length_a   1.000
_cell.length_b   1.000
_cell.length_c   1.000
_cell.angle_alpha   90.00
_cell.angle_beta   90.00
_cell.angle_gamma   90.00
#
_symmetry.space_group_name_H-M   'P 1'
#
loop_
_entity.id
_entity.type
_entity.pdbx_description
1 polymer ?
#
loop_
_entity_poly.entity_id
_entity_poly.type
_entity_poly.pdbx_seq_one_letter_code
_entity_poly.pdbx_strand_id
1 'polypeptide(L)'
;MIGYIAGLALFLLSGCDSFLTQLSENNTTVANHFRSETDVEAAVYGMHAQFREVMGSFTQDYRDRGLLLDNFGLARWREANEHNLSGYTATAVEFSWMYEYKAVSAANLVIGNLYRAGLPEERYRFYMGQALCIRACLYFQIIRLWGDAPLVLEYEDISEKGRTPWREIAGHIVADLLLAAE
;
A
#
# COMPACT_ATOMS: atom_id res chain seq x y z
N MET A 1 -54.40 12.67 26.44
CA MET A 1 -53.33 11.72 26.71
C MET A 1 -52.56 11.29 25.46
N ILE A 2 -53.18 11.11 24.30
CA ILE A 2 -52.50 10.69 23.03
C ILE A 2 -51.52 11.77 22.53
N GLY A 3 -51.81 13.08 22.70
CA GLY A 3 -50.94 14.17 22.26
C GLY A 3 -49.58 14.25 23.00
N TYR A 4 -49.57 13.87 24.28
CA TYR A 4 -48.30 13.89 25.07
C TYR A 4 -47.36 12.72 24.73
N ILE A 5 -47.92 11.58 24.30
CA ILE A 5 -47.14 10.42 23.89
C ILE A 5 -46.50 10.66 22.52
N ALA A 6 -47.20 11.34 21.61
CA ALA A 6 -46.68 11.71 20.31
C ALA A 6 -45.51 12.76 20.40
N GLY A 7 -45.64 13.74 21.32
CA GLY A 7 -44.58 14.73 21.59
C GLY A 7 -43.33 14.11 22.21
N LEU A 8 -43.48 13.14 23.11
CA LEU A 8 -42.33 12.44 23.73
C LEU A 8 -41.60 11.53 22.74
N ALA A 9 -42.32 10.91 21.80
CA ALA A 9 -41.73 10.08 20.76
C ALA A 9 -40.89 10.86 19.75
N LEU A 10 -41.27 12.13 19.43
CA LEU A 10 -40.48 12.98 18.54
C LEU A 10 -39.18 13.49 19.18
N PHE A 11 -39.13 13.62 20.49
CA PHE A 11 -37.90 14.04 21.19
C PHE A 11 -36.87 12.94 21.28
N LEU A 12 -37.23 11.68 21.12
CA LEU A 12 -36.31 10.53 21.13
C LEU A 12 -35.63 10.26 19.78
N LEU A 13 -36.08 10.96 18.70
CA LEU A 13 -35.50 10.80 17.36
C LEU A 13 -34.44 11.85 17.01
N SER A 14 -34.21 12.83 17.88
CA SER A 14 -33.06 13.73 17.75
C SER A 14 -31.77 13.09 18.31
N GLY A 15 -31.34 12.04 17.67
CA GLY A 15 -30.01 11.49 17.92
C GLY A 15 -28.96 12.50 17.46
N CYS A 16 -28.08 12.93 18.33
CA CYS A 16 -26.95 13.78 17.98
C CYS A 16 -25.98 12.98 17.11
N ASP A 17 -25.93 13.23 15.84
CA ASP A 17 -24.94 12.66 14.91
C ASP A 17 -23.50 12.90 15.41
N SER A 18 -23.26 14.00 16.10
CA SER A 18 -21.96 14.33 16.71
C SER A 18 -21.52 13.38 17.84
N PHE A 19 -22.46 12.68 18.49
CA PHE A 19 -22.15 11.68 19.52
C PHE A 19 -21.64 10.37 18.92
N LEU A 20 -22.06 10.07 17.69
CA LEU A 20 -21.64 8.86 16.96
C LEU A 20 -20.36 9.09 16.14
N THR A 21 -19.98 10.34 15.92
CA THR A 21 -18.72 10.71 15.26
C THR A 21 -17.61 10.72 16.30
N GLN A 22 -17.15 9.55 16.68
CA GLN A 22 -15.99 9.41 17.56
C GLN A 22 -14.74 9.79 16.75
N LEU A 23 -14.38 11.07 16.78
CA LEU A 23 -13.04 11.51 16.37
C LEU A 23 -12.07 10.90 17.40
N SER A 24 -11.40 9.85 16.99
CA SER A 24 -10.38 9.22 17.83
C SER A 24 -9.18 10.16 17.90
N GLU A 25 -9.17 11.07 18.87
CA GLU A 25 -8.05 12.02 19.09
C GLU A 25 -6.76 11.28 19.45
N ASN A 26 -6.87 10.08 20.01
CA ASN A 26 -5.75 9.26 20.47
C ASN A 26 -5.32 8.18 19.48
N ASN A 27 -6.06 7.92 18.40
CA ASN A 27 -5.67 6.98 17.38
C ASN A 27 -5.31 7.73 16.10
N THR A 28 -4.14 7.44 15.55
CA THR A 28 -3.70 7.96 14.28
C THR A 28 -4.59 7.40 13.17
N THR A 29 -5.40 8.26 12.57
CA THR A 29 -6.23 7.96 11.40
C THR A 29 -5.70 8.72 10.19
N VAL A 30 -6.03 8.30 8.97
CA VAL A 30 -5.66 9.06 7.75
C VAL A 30 -6.17 10.51 7.84
N ALA A 31 -7.32 10.74 8.50
CA ALA A 31 -7.93 12.06 8.63
C ALA A 31 -7.13 13.01 9.54
N ASN A 32 -6.46 12.51 10.59
CA ASN A 32 -5.71 13.30 11.54
C ASN A 32 -4.18 13.18 11.41
N HIS A 33 -3.72 12.37 10.48
CA HIS A 33 -2.32 12.25 10.06
C HIS A 33 -2.02 13.22 8.90
N PHE A 34 -0.77 13.50 8.60
CA PHE A 34 -0.34 14.47 7.58
C PHE A 34 -0.66 15.94 7.89
N ARG A 35 -0.55 16.36 9.17
CA ARG A 35 -0.74 17.75 9.59
C ARG A 35 0.57 18.51 9.75
N SER A 36 1.67 17.80 9.80
CA SER A 36 3.01 18.35 10.03
C SER A 36 4.05 17.55 9.23
N GLU A 37 5.25 18.11 9.12
CA GLU A 37 6.39 17.40 8.51
C GLU A 37 6.75 16.12 9.28
N THR A 38 6.64 16.14 10.60
CA THR A 38 6.87 14.96 11.46
C THR A 38 5.90 13.82 11.13
N ASP A 39 4.64 14.14 10.85
CA ASP A 39 3.65 13.14 10.45
C ASP A 39 4.01 12.54 9.09
N VAL A 40 4.46 13.39 8.15
CA VAL A 40 4.92 12.94 6.83
C VAL A 40 6.13 12.03 6.97
N GLU A 41 7.11 12.41 7.78
CA GLU A 41 8.30 11.57 8.03
C GLU A 41 7.91 10.22 8.59
N ALA A 42 7.02 10.17 9.57
CA ALA A 42 6.53 8.91 10.13
C ALA A 42 5.86 8.03 9.07
N ALA A 43 5.02 8.60 8.20
CA ALA A 43 4.38 7.87 7.10
C ALA A 43 5.41 7.38 6.05
N VAL A 44 6.39 8.21 5.70
CA VAL A 44 7.48 7.86 4.78
C VAL A 44 8.36 6.75 5.36
N TYR A 45 8.72 6.82 6.65
CA TYR A 45 9.44 5.72 7.30
C TYR A 45 8.62 4.42 7.32
N GLY A 46 7.32 4.51 7.57
CA GLY A 46 6.40 3.37 7.47
C GLY A 46 6.37 2.76 6.06
N MET A 47 6.31 3.59 5.03
CA MET A 47 6.38 3.17 3.62
C MET A 47 7.72 2.47 3.31
N HIS A 48 8.85 3.05 3.73
CA HIS A 48 10.17 2.41 3.56
C HIS A 48 10.27 1.09 4.30
N ALA A 49 9.66 0.97 5.49
CA ALA A 49 9.63 -0.27 6.24
C ALA A 49 8.86 -1.37 5.47
N GLN A 50 7.70 -1.05 4.87
CA GLN A 50 6.97 -1.98 4.02
C GLN A 50 7.76 -2.36 2.76
N PHE A 51 8.40 -1.39 2.11
CA PHE A 51 9.26 -1.64 0.96
C PHE A 51 10.44 -2.56 1.32
N ARG A 52 11.08 -2.33 2.45
CA ARG A 52 12.16 -3.20 2.96
C ARG A 52 11.67 -4.63 3.21
N GLU A 53 10.45 -4.81 3.73
CA GLU A 53 9.86 -6.13 3.89
C GLU A 53 9.71 -6.85 2.55
N VAL A 54 9.27 -6.16 1.50
CA VAL A 54 9.20 -6.73 0.14
C VAL A 54 10.57 -7.06 -0.40
N MET A 55 11.56 -6.19 -0.22
CA MET A 55 12.90 -6.31 -0.81
C MET A 55 13.83 -7.22 -0.02
N GLY A 56 13.69 -7.29 1.29
CA GLY A 56 14.58 -8.01 2.19
C GLY A 56 14.00 -9.28 2.79
N SER A 57 12.73 -9.57 2.51
CA SER A 57 12.06 -10.70 3.11
C SER A 57 12.35 -12.00 2.38
N PHE A 58 11.94 -13.08 3.03
CA PHE A 58 11.74 -14.41 2.50
C PHE A 58 11.24 -14.45 1.04
N THR A 59 10.37 -13.53 0.68
CA THR A 59 9.76 -13.38 -0.63
C THR A 59 10.80 -13.09 -1.70
N GLN A 60 11.77 -12.23 -1.42
CA GLN A 60 12.82 -11.89 -2.37
C GLN A 60 13.85 -13.01 -2.50
N ASP A 61 14.27 -13.62 -1.40
CA ASP A 61 15.18 -14.78 -1.42
C ASP A 61 14.57 -15.94 -2.23
N TYR A 62 13.28 -16.13 -2.07
CA TYR A 62 12.53 -17.18 -2.76
C TYR A 62 12.34 -16.88 -4.23
N ARG A 63 12.03 -15.63 -4.56
CA ARG A 63 11.77 -15.14 -5.90
C ARG A 63 13.03 -14.98 -6.73
N ASP A 64 14.02 -14.26 -6.19
CA ASP A 64 15.18 -13.85 -6.96
C ASP A 64 16.25 -14.95 -7.00
N ARG A 65 16.36 -15.74 -5.95
CA ARG A 65 17.32 -16.84 -5.88
C ARG A 65 16.75 -18.18 -6.34
N GLY A 66 15.46 -18.41 -6.13
CA GLY A 66 14.84 -19.66 -6.51
C GLY A 66 14.31 -19.71 -7.93
N LEU A 67 13.68 -18.61 -8.40
CA LEU A 67 13.03 -18.56 -9.70
C LEU A 67 13.85 -17.89 -10.80
N LEU A 68 14.63 -16.87 -10.46
CA LEU A 68 15.30 -16.01 -11.44
C LEU A 68 16.80 -16.26 -11.53
N LEU A 69 17.42 -16.75 -10.48
CA LEU A 69 18.83 -17.04 -10.42
C LEU A 69 19.02 -18.54 -10.27
N ASP A 70 19.72 -19.12 -11.20
CA ASP A 70 20.09 -20.53 -11.19
C ASP A 70 20.86 -20.84 -9.91
N ASN A 71 20.23 -21.62 -9.08
CA ASN A 71 20.77 -22.41 -8.00
C ASN A 71 21.97 -21.88 -7.21
N PHE A 72 21.73 -21.19 -6.12
CA PHE A 72 22.71 -21.04 -5.06
C PHE A 72 22.26 -21.83 -3.82
N GLY A 73 22.61 -23.10 -3.79
CA GLY A 73 22.65 -24.07 -2.69
C GLY A 73 22.28 -23.65 -1.27
N LEU A 74 21.15 -22.98 -1.09
CA LEU A 74 20.54 -22.86 0.22
C LEU A 74 19.70 -24.10 0.42
N ALA A 75 20.24 -25.08 1.13
CA ALA A 75 19.56 -26.33 1.49
C ALA A 75 18.16 -26.14 2.10
N ARG A 76 17.85 -24.93 2.51
CA ARG A 76 16.58 -24.50 3.10
C ARG A 76 15.46 -24.29 2.06
N TRP A 77 15.81 -24.19 0.77
CA TRP A 77 14.87 -23.90 -0.33
C TRP A 77 15.05 -24.89 -1.49
N ARG A 78 15.05 -26.17 -1.16
CA ARG A 78 15.33 -27.23 -2.13
C ARG A 78 14.38 -27.20 -3.32
N GLU A 79 13.09 -26.94 -3.09
CA GLU A 79 12.08 -26.89 -4.15
C GLU A 79 12.36 -25.79 -5.16
N ALA A 80 12.77 -24.62 -4.72
CA ALA A 80 13.14 -23.51 -5.59
C ALA A 80 14.47 -23.80 -6.31
N ASN A 81 15.45 -24.39 -5.62
CA ASN A 81 16.73 -24.77 -6.20
C ASN A 81 16.61 -25.86 -7.27
N GLU A 82 15.62 -26.73 -7.16
CA GLU A 82 15.35 -27.81 -8.11
C GLU A 82 14.36 -27.37 -9.21
N HIS A 83 13.97 -26.08 -9.27
CA HIS A 83 12.90 -25.58 -10.15
C HIS A 83 11.60 -26.37 -9.99
N ASN A 84 11.41 -26.94 -8.82
CA ASN A 84 10.24 -27.75 -8.50
C ASN A 84 9.12 -26.87 -7.95
N LEU A 85 8.28 -26.35 -8.84
CA LEU A 85 7.15 -25.51 -8.48
C LEU A 85 6.01 -26.28 -7.83
N SER A 86 6.04 -27.62 -7.78
CA SER A 86 4.99 -28.41 -7.14
C SER A 86 5.00 -28.35 -5.62
N GLY A 87 6.14 -28.01 -5.02
CA GLY A 87 6.28 -27.78 -3.58
C GLY A 87 5.95 -26.35 -3.13
N TYR A 88 5.62 -25.47 -4.09
CA TYR A 88 5.19 -24.11 -3.80
C TYR A 88 3.87 -24.12 -3.06
N THR A 89 3.91 -23.88 -1.78
CA THR A 89 2.69 -23.75 -1.01
C THR A 89 1.96 -22.49 -1.46
N ALA A 90 0.64 -22.58 -1.67
CA ALA A 90 -0.22 -21.44 -1.93
C ALA A 90 0.06 -20.28 -0.96
N THR A 91 0.44 -20.60 0.26
CA THR A 91 0.83 -19.68 1.33
C THR A 91 2.02 -18.79 0.97
N ALA A 92 3.09 -19.32 0.34
CA ALA A 92 4.26 -18.49 -0.01
C ALA A 92 3.94 -17.50 -1.13
N VAL A 93 3.12 -17.92 -2.09
CA VAL A 93 2.64 -17.05 -3.18
C VAL A 93 1.70 -15.98 -2.65
N GLU A 94 0.79 -16.35 -1.74
CA GLU A 94 -0.15 -15.43 -1.09
C GLU A 94 0.58 -14.37 -0.25
N PHE A 95 1.58 -14.75 0.54
CA PHE A 95 2.38 -13.80 1.31
C PHE A 95 3.12 -12.82 0.40
N SER A 96 3.70 -13.27 -0.70
CA SER A 96 4.38 -12.42 -1.68
C SER A 96 3.44 -11.33 -2.21
N TRP A 97 2.30 -11.74 -2.70
CA TRP A 97 1.25 -10.86 -3.21
C TRP A 97 0.79 -9.86 -2.15
N MET A 98 0.49 -10.34 -0.96
CA MET A 98 0.02 -9.51 0.15
C MET A 98 1.04 -8.43 0.55
N TYR A 99 2.32 -8.78 0.68
CA TYR A 99 3.36 -7.82 1.05
C TYR A 99 3.59 -6.76 -0.03
N GLU A 100 3.56 -7.15 -1.31
CA GLU A 100 3.70 -6.21 -2.41
C GLU A 100 2.58 -5.17 -2.42
N TYR A 101 1.33 -5.60 -2.34
CA TYR A 101 0.19 -4.67 -2.31
C TYR A 101 0.06 -3.87 -1.02
N LYS A 102 0.49 -4.41 0.11
CA LYS A 102 0.60 -3.64 1.36
C LYS A 102 1.61 -2.49 1.22
N ALA A 103 2.73 -2.74 0.56
CA ALA A 103 3.73 -1.70 0.30
C ALA A 103 3.23 -0.67 -0.73
N VAL A 104 2.53 -1.10 -1.80
CA VAL A 104 1.85 -0.20 -2.75
C VAL A 104 0.85 0.70 -2.03
N SER A 105 0.04 0.12 -1.13
CA SER A 105 -0.93 0.88 -0.33
C SER A 105 -0.25 1.94 0.55
N ALA A 106 0.90 1.61 1.16
CA ALA A 106 1.68 2.57 1.94
C ALA A 106 2.23 3.72 1.08
N ALA A 107 2.70 3.43 -0.14
CA ALA A 107 3.14 4.47 -1.07
C ALA A 107 1.97 5.36 -1.52
N ASN A 108 0.83 4.78 -1.86
CA ASN A 108 -0.38 5.51 -2.24
C ASN A 108 -0.90 6.39 -1.10
N LEU A 109 -0.80 5.93 0.15
CA LEU A 109 -1.16 6.71 1.33
C LEU A 109 -0.34 8.00 1.41
N VAL A 110 0.98 7.92 1.21
CA VAL A 110 1.87 9.10 1.20
C VAL A 110 1.53 10.00 0.03
N ILE A 111 1.49 9.48 -1.20
CA ILE A 111 1.21 10.25 -2.43
C ILE A 111 -0.11 11.00 -2.32
N GLY A 112 -1.16 10.34 -1.88
CA GLY A 112 -2.51 10.91 -1.83
C GLY A 112 -2.74 11.92 -0.70
N ASN A 113 -1.88 11.98 0.32
CA ASN A 113 -2.11 12.82 1.51
C ASN A 113 -1.02 13.85 1.78
N LEU A 114 0.12 13.78 1.10
CA LEU A 114 1.28 14.64 1.35
C LEU A 114 0.94 16.14 1.27
N TYR A 115 0.05 16.54 0.35
CA TYR A 115 -0.39 17.92 0.16
C TYR A 115 -1.01 18.55 1.42
N ARG A 116 -1.54 17.73 2.32
CA ARG A 116 -2.25 18.18 3.55
C ARG A 116 -1.31 18.76 4.59
N ALA A 117 -0.04 18.38 4.55
CA ALA A 117 0.95 18.87 5.51
C ALA A 117 1.42 20.31 5.25
N GLY A 118 1.08 20.89 4.08
CA GLY A 118 1.44 22.26 3.72
C GLY A 118 2.95 22.52 3.70
N LEU A 119 3.73 21.52 3.27
CA LEU A 119 5.18 21.58 3.27
C LEU A 119 5.72 22.61 2.25
N PRO A 120 6.92 23.18 2.49
CA PRO A 120 7.67 23.88 1.45
C PRO A 120 7.87 22.99 0.23
N GLU A 121 7.88 23.60 -0.96
CA GLU A 121 7.93 22.90 -2.25
C GLU A 121 9.07 21.88 -2.35
N GLU A 122 10.26 22.26 -1.89
CA GLU A 122 11.44 21.38 -1.88
C GLU A 122 11.20 20.11 -1.03
N ARG A 123 10.61 20.26 0.15
CA ARG A 123 10.30 19.13 1.04
C ARG A 123 9.17 18.28 0.48
N TYR A 124 8.16 18.93 -0.10
CA TYR A 124 7.07 18.22 -0.78
C TYR A 124 7.61 17.33 -1.91
N ARG A 125 8.43 17.89 -2.81
CA ARG A 125 9.05 17.13 -3.92
C ARG A 125 9.94 16.00 -3.41
N PHE A 126 10.71 16.24 -2.36
CA PHE A 126 11.59 15.23 -1.77
C PHE A 126 10.81 14.00 -1.28
N TYR A 127 9.71 14.18 -0.58
CA TYR A 127 8.90 13.05 -0.09
C TYR A 127 8.05 12.43 -1.20
N MET A 128 7.52 13.24 -2.09
CA MET A 128 6.76 12.77 -3.24
C MET A 128 7.61 11.90 -4.17
N GLY A 129 8.82 12.33 -4.48
CA GLY A 129 9.76 11.58 -5.31
C GLY A 129 10.10 10.21 -4.71
N GLN A 130 10.31 10.13 -3.40
CA GLN A 130 10.52 8.85 -2.72
C GLN A 130 9.32 7.91 -2.88
N ALA A 131 8.11 8.40 -2.66
CA ALA A 131 6.89 7.61 -2.71
C ALA A 131 6.61 7.10 -4.14
N LEU A 132 6.76 7.96 -5.15
CA LEU A 132 6.62 7.61 -6.56
C LEU A 132 7.66 6.57 -6.98
N CYS A 133 8.94 6.77 -6.61
CA CYS A 133 10.01 5.83 -6.91
C CYS A 133 9.75 4.44 -6.29
N ILE A 134 9.33 4.40 -5.02
CA ILE A 134 8.99 3.14 -4.34
C ILE A 134 7.81 2.46 -5.03
N ARG A 135 6.74 3.20 -5.37
CA ARG A 135 5.60 2.64 -6.09
C ARG A 135 5.99 2.06 -7.45
N ALA A 136 6.80 2.78 -8.20
CA ALA A 136 7.33 2.31 -9.47
C ALA A 136 8.15 1.02 -9.33
N CYS A 137 9.04 0.95 -8.33
CA CYS A 137 9.83 -0.25 -8.03
C CYS A 137 8.93 -1.45 -7.67
N LEU A 138 7.90 -1.23 -6.86
CA LEU A 138 6.96 -2.28 -6.48
C LEU A 138 6.19 -2.81 -7.69
N TYR A 139 5.64 -1.93 -8.53
CA TYR A 139 4.93 -2.35 -9.74
C TYR A 139 5.85 -3.03 -10.75
N PHE A 140 7.10 -2.59 -10.86
CA PHE A 140 8.08 -3.30 -11.68
C PHE A 140 8.29 -4.74 -11.20
N GLN A 141 8.33 -4.96 -9.90
CA GLN A 141 8.40 -6.30 -9.31
C GLN A 141 7.13 -7.11 -9.61
N ILE A 142 5.96 -6.51 -9.37
CA ILE A 142 4.65 -7.12 -9.57
C ILE A 142 4.51 -7.62 -11.01
N ILE A 143 4.78 -6.78 -12.02
CA ILE A 143 4.63 -7.21 -13.42
C ILE A 143 5.65 -8.26 -13.85
N ARG A 144 6.84 -8.28 -13.25
CA ARG A 144 7.86 -9.32 -13.52
C ARG A 144 7.45 -10.69 -13.00
N LEU A 145 6.71 -10.73 -11.89
CA LEU A 145 6.30 -11.98 -11.25
C LEU A 145 4.95 -12.48 -11.74
N TRP A 146 4.00 -11.55 -11.82
CA TRP A 146 2.59 -11.88 -12.01
C TRP A 146 2.06 -11.54 -13.41
N GLY A 147 2.80 -10.75 -14.19
CA GLY A 147 2.32 -10.21 -15.46
C GLY A 147 1.20 -9.20 -15.24
N ASP A 148 0.02 -9.47 -15.81
CA ASP A 148 -1.17 -8.65 -15.59
C ASP A 148 -1.61 -8.70 -14.15
N ALA A 149 -1.83 -7.53 -13.53
CA ALA A 149 -2.10 -7.39 -12.10
C ALA A 149 -3.02 -6.19 -11.84
N PRO A 150 -3.70 -6.09 -10.69
CA PRO A 150 -4.46 -4.91 -10.33
C PRO A 150 -3.59 -3.65 -10.26
N LEU A 151 -3.96 -2.61 -10.99
CA LEU A 151 -3.32 -1.31 -10.89
C LEU A 151 -4.09 -0.44 -9.88
N VAL A 152 -3.47 -0.18 -8.74
CA VAL A 152 -4.02 0.60 -7.62
C VAL A 152 -3.15 1.84 -7.44
N LEU A 153 -3.70 3.01 -7.78
CA LEU A 153 -2.98 4.30 -7.72
C LEU A 153 -3.42 5.17 -6.55
N GLU A 154 -4.45 4.76 -5.84
CA GLU A 154 -5.00 5.43 -4.67
C GLU A 154 -4.99 4.51 -3.45
N TYR A 155 -5.13 5.08 -2.26
CA TYR A 155 -5.29 4.30 -1.04
C TYR A 155 -6.72 3.75 -0.96
N GLU A 156 -6.91 2.54 -1.48
CA GLU A 156 -8.21 1.88 -1.59
C GLU A 156 -8.10 0.36 -1.41
N ASP A 157 -9.24 -0.31 -1.26
CA ASP A 157 -9.31 -1.77 -1.23
C ASP A 157 -9.13 -2.34 -2.64
N ILE A 158 -8.23 -3.31 -2.79
CA ILE A 158 -7.92 -3.97 -4.05
C ILE A 158 -8.86 -5.14 -4.38
N SER A 159 -9.69 -5.56 -3.43
CA SER A 159 -10.46 -6.81 -3.52
C SER A 159 -11.38 -6.89 -4.74
N GLU A 160 -11.85 -5.74 -5.23
CA GLU A 160 -12.76 -5.65 -6.38
C GLU A 160 -12.08 -5.24 -7.68
N LYS A 161 -10.77 -4.99 -7.67
CA LYS A 161 -10.03 -4.58 -8.88
C LYS A 161 -9.66 -5.77 -9.75
N GLY A 162 -10.04 -5.68 -11.03
CA GLY A 162 -9.61 -6.61 -12.07
C GLY A 162 -8.12 -6.44 -12.43
N ARG A 163 -7.60 -7.35 -13.24
CA ARG A 163 -6.23 -7.26 -13.75
C ARG A 163 -6.12 -6.21 -14.85
N THR A 164 -5.10 -5.38 -14.73
CA THR A 164 -4.66 -4.43 -15.76
C THR A 164 -3.54 -5.06 -16.57
N PRO A 165 -3.50 -4.92 -17.89
CA PRO A 165 -2.41 -5.43 -18.72
C PRO A 165 -1.05 -4.89 -18.26
N TRP A 166 -0.05 -5.74 -18.18
CA TRP A 166 1.29 -5.35 -17.69
C TRP A 166 1.91 -4.20 -18.48
N ARG A 167 1.60 -4.05 -19.77
CA ARG A 167 2.09 -2.94 -20.60
C ARG A 167 1.54 -1.59 -20.15
N GLU A 168 0.29 -1.54 -19.73
CA GLU A 168 -0.33 -0.35 -19.17
C GLU A 168 0.30 -0.01 -17.82
N ILE A 169 0.52 -1.01 -16.96
CA ILE A 169 1.23 -0.83 -15.68
C ILE A 169 2.65 -0.30 -15.94
N ALA A 170 3.35 -0.81 -16.96
CA ALA A 170 4.67 -0.31 -17.33
C ALA A 170 4.65 1.17 -17.74
N GLY A 171 3.60 1.62 -18.39
CA GLY A 171 3.39 3.05 -18.68
C GLY A 171 3.30 3.89 -17.42
N HIS A 172 2.57 3.43 -16.40
CA HIS A 172 2.48 4.10 -15.09
C HIS A 172 3.80 4.09 -14.32
N ILE A 173 4.58 2.99 -14.39
CA ILE A 173 5.92 2.94 -13.80
C ILE A 173 6.81 4.05 -14.38
N VAL A 174 6.82 4.19 -15.70
CA VAL A 174 7.60 5.24 -16.36
C VAL A 174 7.12 6.64 -15.96
N ALA A 175 5.81 6.86 -15.90
CA ALA A 175 5.24 8.14 -15.47
C ALA A 175 5.64 8.50 -14.03
N ASP A 176 5.56 7.55 -13.10
CA ASP A 176 5.97 7.75 -11.70
C ASP A 176 7.46 8.10 -11.61
N LEU A 177 8.33 7.41 -12.36
CA LEU A 177 9.77 7.68 -12.34
C LEU A 177 10.13 9.04 -12.95
N LEU A 178 9.43 9.46 -14.00
CA LEU A 178 9.63 10.79 -14.59
C LEU A 178 9.23 11.89 -13.60
N LEU A 179 8.07 11.74 -12.94
CA LEU A 179 7.63 12.69 -11.91
C LEU A 179 8.56 12.69 -10.69
N ALA A 180 9.12 11.55 -10.32
CA ALA A 180 10.05 11.45 -9.20
C ALA A 180 11.40 12.11 -9.48
N ALA A 181 11.75 12.36 -10.76
CA ALA A 181 13.00 12.99 -11.18
C ALA A 181 12.93 14.53 -11.26
N GLU A 182 11.73 15.11 -11.14
CA GLU A 182 11.48 16.56 -11.11
C GLU A 182 11.67 17.17 -9.71
#